data_ba508a1cdd547d63fdaf7dd97c064122
#
_entry.id   ba508a1cdd547d63fdaf7dd97c064122
#
_cell.length_a   1.000
_cell.length_b   1.000
_cell.length_c   1.000
_cell.angle_alpha   90.00
_cell.angle_beta   90.00
_cell.angle_gamma   90.00
#
_symmetry.space_group_name_H-M   'P 1'
#
loop_
_entity.id
_entity.type
_entity.pdbx_description
1 polymer ?
#
loop_
_entity_poly.entity_id
_entity_poly.type
_entity_poly.pdbx_seq_one_letter_code
_entity_poly.pdbx_strand_id
1 'polypeptide(L)'
;MRVVVQMYKGEAVNVIMPVYNEGNTVYNIIKRVLKQKSVDTLIIIYDKSSDNTLSEIKRALAGAGRKATIVYSDVKKGKGHAVRLGIERIKGGIVIIQDADDEYYPEDYGKMLASLSDKNPVFGYRKINNGHKYLLGELATQAHTLTFNLLYGQKLKDINAAYKVFKLSMLHGERLRQDGWELDPEIAVKLSKNGYAIRSISIRYKGRTFSEGKKIGVSGAVGILAYIIKARFFD
;
A
#
# COMPACT_ATOMS: atom_id res chain seq x y z
N MET A 1 -7.89 -8.09 30.34
CA MET A 1 -8.14 -6.72 29.84
C MET A 1 -8.55 -6.81 28.38
N ARG A 2 -9.81 -6.51 28.02
CA ARG A 2 -10.24 -6.46 26.63
C ARG A 2 -9.59 -5.24 26.00
N VAL A 3 -8.81 -5.44 24.92
CA VAL A 3 -8.33 -4.34 24.08
C VAL A 3 -9.57 -3.72 23.45
N VAL A 4 -9.87 -2.47 23.81
CA VAL A 4 -10.93 -1.69 23.15
C VAL A 4 -10.38 -1.33 21.76
N VAL A 5 -10.81 -2.08 20.75
CA VAL A 5 -10.54 -1.79 19.34
C VAL A 5 -11.37 -0.55 19.00
N GLN A 6 -10.72 0.56 18.68
CA GLN A 6 -11.39 1.79 18.29
C GLN A 6 -11.75 1.70 16.81
N MET A 7 -12.83 0.95 16.50
CA MET A 7 -13.28 0.71 15.13
C MET A 7 -13.66 2.02 14.41
N TYR A 8 -13.17 2.20 13.19
CA TYR A 8 -13.58 3.32 12.34
C TYR A 8 -14.94 3.02 11.71
N LYS A 9 -15.99 3.78 12.11
CA LYS A 9 -17.39 3.54 11.67
C LYS A 9 -17.84 2.09 11.83
N GLY A 10 -17.41 1.43 12.89
CA GLY A 10 -17.78 0.05 13.18
C GLY A 10 -16.91 -1.02 12.50
N GLU A 11 -15.89 -0.63 11.72
CA GLU A 11 -14.97 -1.55 11.04
C GLU A 11 -13.53 -1.43 11.55
N ALA A 12 -12.84 -2.56 11.69
CA ALA A 12 -11.43 -2.59 12.07
C ALA A 12 -10.55 -2.05 10.94
N VAL A 13 -9.57 -1.22 11.29
CA VAL A 13 -8.59 -0.68 10.34
C VAL A 13 -7.29 -1.47 10.45
N ASN A 14 -6.97 -2.20 9.39
CA ASN A 14 -5.80 -3.06 9.28
C ASN A 14 -4.77 -2.42 8.36
N VAL A 15 -3.57 -2.16 8.87
CA VAL A 15 -2.44 -1.68 8.07
C VAL A 15 -1.57 -2.87 7.71
N ILE A 16 -1.32 -3.08 6.42
CA ILE A 16 -0.38 -4.08 5.90
C ILE A 16 0.90 -3.36 5.50
N MET A 17 2.01 -3.79 6.07
CA MET A 17 3.34 -3.21 5.83
C MET A 17 4.30 -4.26 5.29
N PRO A 18 4.51 -4.35 3.96
CA PRO A 18 5.56 -5.18 3.39
C PRO A 18 6.93 -4.57 3.71
N VAL A 19 7.87 -5.40 4.18
CA VAL A 19 9.20 -4.93 4.62
C VAL A 19 10.30 -5.81 4.05
N TYR A 20 11.20 -5.20 3.28
CA TYR A 20 12.42 -5.82 2.76
C TYR A 20 13.56 -4.82 2.68
N ASN A 21 14.66 -5.04 3.43
CA ASN A 21 15.85 -4.18 3.48
C ASN A 21 15.49 -2.69 3.73
N GLU A 22 14.86 -2.42 4.87
CA GLU A 22 14.46 -1.08 5.31
C GLU A 22 14.96 -0.79 6.73
N GLY A 23 16.14 -1.29 7.09
CA GLY A 23 16.73 -1.13 8.42
C GLY A 23 16.86 0.32 8.89
N ASN A 24 17.04 1.27 7.96
CA ASN A 24 17.17 2.69 8.27
C ASN A 24 15.83 3.42 8.51
N THR A 25 14.71 2.87 8.04
CA THR A 25 13.42 3.57 7.99
C THR A 25 12.33 2.87 8.80
N VAL A 26 12.37 1.54 8.85
CA VAL A 26 11.28 0.72 9.40
C VAL A 26 10.93 1.04 10.85
N TYR A 27 11.90 1.37 11.69
CA TYR A 27 11.64 1.75 13.08
C TYR A 27 10.72 2.96 13.17
N ASN A 28 11.07 4.03 12.45
CA ASN A 28 10.34 5.29 12.50
C ASN A 28 8.92 5.13 11.94
N ILE A 29 8.77 4.47 10.79
CA ILE A 29 7.46 4.30 10.18
C ILE A 29 6.53 3.43 11.03
N ILE A 30 7.02 2.36 11.65
CA ILE A 30 6.23 1.55 12.60
C ILE A 30 5.73 2.43 13.76
N LYS A 31 6.62 3.21 14.39
CA LYS A 31 6.23 4.10 15.50
C LYS A 31 5.17 5.12 15.08
N ARG A 32 5.27 5.68 13.86
CA ARG A 32 4.30 6.62 13.32
C ARG A 32 2.94 5.97 13.06
N VAL A 33 2.93 4.75 12.49
CA VAL A 33 1.68 3.98 12.28
C VAL A 33 1.03 3.65 13.61
N LEU A 34 1.79 3.17 14.60
CA LEU A 34 1.25 2.80 15.91
C LEU A 34 0.68 4.00 16.71
N LYS A 35 1.14 5.22 16.42
CA LYS A 35 0.58 6.46 17.00
C LYS A 35 -0.80 6.81 16.42
N GLN A 36 -1.17 6.28 15.25
CA GLN A 36 -2.46 6.58 14.65
C GLN A 36 -3.58 5.90 15.45
N LYS A 37 -4.49 6.71 16.02
CA LYS A 37 -5.62 6.20 16.81
C LYS A 37 -6.60 5.37 15.97
N SER A 38 -6.71 5.69 14.68
CA SER A 38 -7.57 4.98 13.72
C SER A 38 -7.08 3.57 13.36
N VAL A 39 -5.85 3.21 13.68
CA VAL A 39 -5.28 1.90 13.34
C VAL A 39 -5.56 0.90 14.46
N ASP A 40 -6.23 -0.19 14.14
CA ASP A 40 -6.51 -1.28 15.07
C ASP A 40 -5.42 -2.36 15.02
N THR A 41 -4.95 -2.70 13.83
CA THR A 41 -3.94 -3.74 13.64
C THR A 41 -2.87 -3.29 12.64
N LEU A 42 -1.61 -3.50 12.99
CA LEU A 42 -0.47 -3.41 12.07
C LEU A 42 0.07 -4.81 11.78
N ILE A 43 0.02 -5.23 10.53
CA ILE A 43 0.53 -6.52 10.05
C ILE A 43 1.80 -6.25 9.26
N ILE A 44 2.94 -6.57 9.83
CA ILE A 44 4.25 -6.39 9.23
C ILE A 44 4.63 -7.70 8.55
N ILE A 45 4.84 -7.67 7.24
CA ILE A 45 5.31 -8.83 6.50
C ILE A 45 6.81 -8.68 6.28
N TYR A 46 7.57 -9.43 7.06
CA TYR A 46 9.03 -9.44 6.97
C TYR A 46 9.49 -10.41 5.88
N ASP A 47 10.00 -9.86 4.78
CA ASP A 47 10.47 -10.63 3.62
C ASP A 47 12.00 -10.77 3.68
N LYS A 48 12.48 -11.70 4.51
CA LYS A 48 13.87 -12.22 4.64
C LYS A 48 14.97 -11.20 4.25
N SER A 49 15.02 -10.07 4.97
CA SER A 49 16.01 -9.01 4.75
C SER A 49 17.42 -9.46 5.09
N SER A 50 18.43 -8.89 4.43
CA SER A 50 19.85 -9.16 4.64
C SER A 50 20.54 -8.13 5.56
N ASP A 51 19.83 -7.07 5.95
CA ASP A 51 20.31 -5.99 6.82
C ASP A 51 19.72 -6.10 8.25
N ASN A 52 19.86 -5.06 9.05
CA ASN A 52 19.35 -4.99 10.41
C ASN A 52 17.83 -4.77 10.53
N THR A 53 17.06 -4.89 9.43
CA THR A 53 15.60 -4.64 9.40
C THR A 53 14.85 -5.37 10.50
N LEU A 54 15.13 -6.67 10.72
CA LEU A 54 14.39 -7.46 11.72
C LEU A 54 14.62 -6.96 13.15
N SER A 55 15.86 -6.61 13.49
CA SER A 55 16.17 -6.05 14.83
C SER A 55 15.46 -4.71 15.04
N GLU A 56 15.39 -3.87 14.01
CA GLU A 56 14.69 -2.58 14.06
C GLU A 56 13.17 -2.74 14.19
N ILE A 57 12.57 -3.72 13.51
CA ILE A 57 11.15 -4.07 13.69
C ILE A 57 10.90 -4.49 15.15
N LYS A 58 11.69 -5.44 15.69
CA LYS A 58 11.53 -5.90 17.07
C LYS A 58 11.68 -4.76 18.08
N ARG A 59 12.67 -3.88 17.88
CA ARG A 59 12.88 -2.68 18.70
C ARG A 59 11.68 -1.72 18.63
N ALA A 60 11.12 -1.49 17.44
CA ALA A 60 9.96 -0.62 17.26
C ALA A 60 8.70 -1.18 17.93
N LEU A 61 8.55 -2.50 17.98
CA LEU A 61 7.39 -3.18 18.57
C LEU A 61 7.51 -3.37 20.09
N ALA A 62 8.64 -3.09 20.70
CA ALA A 62 8.78 -3.15 22.14
C ALA A 62 7.69 -2.29 22.80
N GLY A 63 6.80 -2.93 23.59
CA GLY A 63 5.66 -2.30 24.25
C GLY A 63 4.41 -2.06 23.35
N ALA A 64 4.41 -2.47 22.08
CA ALA A 64 3.25 -2.30 21.19
C ALA A 64 2.05 -3.23 21.53
N GLY A 65 2.26 -4.24 22.36
CA GLY A 65 1.21 -5.19 22.76
C GLY A 65 0.67 -5.97 21.53
N ARG A 66 -0.65 -6.22 21.53
CA ARG A 66 -1.33 -6.98 20.47
C ARG A 66 -1.71 -6.14 19.24
N LYS A 67 -1.39 -4.84 19.23
CA LYS A 67 -1.71 -3.94 18.09
C LYS A 67 -0.88 -4.24 16.84
N ALA A 68 0.23 -4.95 16.97
CA ALA A 68 1.11 -5.28 15.86
C ALA A 68 1.51 -6.77 15.84
N THR A 69 1.65 -7.32 14.65
CA THR A 69 2.07 -8.71 14.41
C THR A 69 3.11 -8.75 13.31
N ILE A 70 4.14 -9.59 13.49
CA ILE A 70 5.11 -9.89 12.43
C ILE A 70 4.70 -11.21 11.78
N VAL A 71 4.60 -11.22 10.47
CA VAL A 71 4.45 -12.41 9.63
C VAL A 71 5.76 -12.59 8.86
N TYR A 72 6.37 -13.74 9.01
CA TYR A 72 7.58 -14.07 8.29
C TYR A 72 7.23 -14.67 6.93
N SER A 73 7.83 -14.14 5.86
CA SER A 73 7.77 -14.74 4.53
C SER A 73 8.95 -15.69 4.36
N ASP A 74 8.68 -16.93 4.03
CA ASP A 74 9.71 -17.96 3.85
C ASP A 74 10.47 -17.77 2.53
N VAL A 75 9.90 -17.01 1.60
CA VAL A 75 10.42 -16.80 0.24
C VAL A 75 10.36 -15.32 -0.14
N LYS A 76 11.48 -14.82 -0.68
CA LYS A 76 11.53 -13.48 -1.26
C LYS A 76 10.85 -13.48 -2.64
N LYS A 77 9.63 -12.96 -2.73
CA LYS A 77 8.87 -12.87 -3.99
C LYS A 77 8.44 -11.45 -4.37
N GLY A 78 8.67 -10.47 -3.50
CA GLY A 78 8.37 -9.06 -3.76
C GLY A 78 7.14 -8.52 -3.02
N LYS A 79 6.86 -7.23 -3.27
CA LYS A 79 5.84 -6.44 -2.54
C LYS A 79 4.45 -7.08 -2.61
N GLY A 80 4.05 -7.53 -3.80
CA GLY A 80 2.72 -8.10 -4.01
C GLY A 80 2.50 -9.38 -3.23
N HIS A 81 3.48 -10.27 -3.22
CA HIS A 81 3.43 -11.47 -2.40
C HIS A 81 3.28 -11.14 -0.91
N ALA A 82 4.08 -10.21 -0.40
CA ALA A 82 4.01 -9.79 0.99
C ALA A 82 2.64 -9.19 1.35
N VAL A 83 2.06 -8.35 0.49
CA VAL A 83 0.73 -7.79 0.73
C VAL A 83 -0.35 -8.88 0.74
N ARG A 84 -0.29 -9.88 -0.16
CA ARG A 84 -1.22 -11.02 -0.14
C ARG A 84 -1.16 -11.78 1.19
N LEU A 85 0.04 -12.11 1.67
CA LEU A 85 0.22 -12.75 2.98
C LEU A 85 -0.43 -11.92 4.11
N GLY A 86 -0.35 -10.60 4.02
CA GLY A 86 -1.00 -9.70 4.96
C GLY A 86 -2.53 -9.75 4.86
N ILE A 87 -3.08 -9.74 3.64
CA ILE A 87 -4.52 -9.82 3.38
C ILE A 87 -5.09 -11.14 3.91
N GLU A 88 -4.41 -12.26 3.74
CA GLU A 88 -4.82 -13.58 4.23
C GLU A 88 -4.93 -13.66 5.77
N ARG A 89 -4.30 -12.73 6.50
CA ARG A 89 -4.40 -12.63 7.97
C ARG A 89 -5.56 -11.78 8.45
N ILE A 90 -6.28 -11.12 7.54
CA ILE A 90 -7.39 -10.22 7.84
C ILE A 90 -8.71 -10.96 7.60
N LYS A 91 -9.60 -10.94 8.59
CA LYS A 91 -10.95 -11.54 8.48
C LYS A 91 -11.98 -10.59 7.88
N GLY A 92 -11.69 -9.29 7.80
CA GLY A 92 -12.58 -8.26 7.30
C GLY A 92 -12.12 -6.85 7.71
N GLY A 93 -12.95 -5.85 7.41
CA GLY A 93 -12.70 -4.46 7.74
C GLY A 93 -11.94 -3.70 6.65
N ILE A 94 -11.35 -2.59 7.04
CA ILE A 94 -10.64 -1.67 6.15
C ILE A 94 -9.17 -2.08 6.05
N VAL A 95 -8.63 -2.06 4.85
CA VAL A 95 -7.23 -2.32 4.53
C VAL A 95 -6.55 -1.01 4.16
N ILE A 96 -5.37 -0.76 4.72
CA ILE A 96 -4.44 0.30 4.33
C ILE A 96 -3.11 -0.36 3.98
N ILE A 97 -2.56 -0.06 2.80
CA ILE A 97 -1.20 -0.50 2.43
C ILE A 97 -0.23 0.62 2.77
N GLN A 98 0.82 0.28 3.52
CA GLN A 98 1.87 1.19 3.98
C GLN A 98 3.24 0.66 3.60
N ASP A 99 4.00 1.38 2.80
CA ASP A 99 5.40 1.05 2.53
C ASP A 99 6.29 1.36 3.75
N ALA A 100 7.34 0.58 3.94
CA ALA A 100 8.23 0.67 5.11
C ALA A 100 9.35 1.71 4.95
N ASP A 101 9.38 2.45 3.85
CA ASP A 101 10.48 3.29 3.40
C ASP A 101 10.43 4.76 3.87
N ASP A 102 9.46 5.10 4.71
CA ASP A 102 9.23 6.45 5.28
C ASP A 102 8.95 7.56 4.22
N GLU A 103 8.66 7.17 2.97
CA GLU A 103 8.26 8.12 1.91
C GLU A 103 6.84 8.66 2.11
N TYR A 104 5.95 7.87 2.75
CA TYR A 104 4.55 8.19 3.00
C TYR A 104 4.29 8.56 4.46
N TYR A 105 3.23 9.30 4.70
CA TYR A 105 2.90 9.88 6.01
C TYR A 105 1.65 9.24 6.61
N PRO A 106 1.76 8.37 7.65
CA PRO A 106 0.61 7.75 8.33
C PRO A 106 -0.41 8.75 8.88
N GLU A 107 0.02 9.98 9.15
CA GLU A 107 -0.86 11.07 9.58
C GLU A 107 -1.88 11.47 8.51
N ASP A 108 -1.75 10.97 7.28
CA ASP A 108 -2.71 11.17 6.19
C ASP A 108 -3.85 10.13 6.21
N TYR A 109 -3.76 9.07 7.03
CA TYR A 109 -4.83 8.07 7.13
C TYR A 109 -6.19 8.66 7.46
N GLY A 110 -6.23 9.62 8.38
CA GLY A 110 -7.48 10.24 8.81
C GLY A 110 -8.29 10.83 7.65
N LYS A 111 -7.66 11.60 6.75
CA LYS A 111 -8.34 12.19 5.58
C LYS A 111 -8.72 11.15 4.52
N MET A 112 -7.92 10.09 4.37
CA MET A 112 -8.24 9.00 3.46
C MET A 112 -9.43 8.18 3.97
N LEU A 113 -9.43 7.82 5.26
CA LEU A 113 -10.55 7.14 5.91
C LEU A 113 -11.83 7.97 5.87
N ALA A 114 -11.74 9.29 6.09
CA ALA A 114 -12.90 10.18 5.99
C ALA A 114 -13.54 10.20 4.58
N SER A 115 -12.75 9.91 3.55
CA SER A 115 -13.20 9.87 2.16
C SER A 115 -13.67 8.49 1.71
N LEU A 116 -13.40 7.42 2.50
CA LEU A 116 -13.84 6.06 2.24
C LEU A 116 -15.35 5.91 2.43
N SER A 117 -16.01 5.21 1.54
CA SER A 117 -17.42 4.80 1.66
C SER A 117 -17.63 3.38 1.13
N ASP A 118 -18.84 2.84 1.27
CA ASP A 118 -19.19 1.51 0.73
C ASP A 118 -19.12 1.43 -0.79
N LYS A 119 -19.14 2.56 -1.48
CA LYS A 119 -19.08 2.65 -2.94
C LYS A 119 -17.75 3.15 -3.49
N ASN A 120 -16.91 3.73 -2.64
CA ASN A 120 -15.72 4.42 -3.11
C ASN A 120 -14.49 4.05 -2.27
N PRO A 121 -13.62 3.15 -2.73
CA PRO A 121 -12.27 3.02 -2.22
C PRO A 121 -11.47 4.29 -2.48
N VAL A 122 -10.40 4.50 -1.73
CA VAL A 122 -9.63 5.75 -1.75
C VAL A 122 -8.16 5.46 -2.05
N PHE A 123 -7.63 6.10 -3.08
CA PHE A 123 -6.21 6.05 -3.42
C PHE A 123 -5.57 7.41 -3.15
N GLY A 124 -4.41 7.38 -2.55
CA GLY A 124 -3.57 8.57 -2.41
C GLY A 124 -2.99 8.98 -3.76
N TYR A 125 -2.81 10.30 -4.00
CA TYR A 125 -1.99 10.77 -5.10
C TYR A 125 -0.91 11.73 -4.62
N ARG A 126 0.28 11.59 -5.17
CA ARG A 126 1.44 12.44 -4.89
C ARG A 126 1.32 13.72 -5.73
N LYS A 127 1.51 14.89 -5.11
CA LYS A 127 1.57 16.13 -5.87
C LYS A 127 2.94 16.25 -6.56
N ILE A 128 2.95 16.60 -7.84
CA ILE A 128 4.15 16.73 -8.68
C ILE A 128 5.17 17.72 -8.08
N ASN A 129 4.72 18.74 -7.36
CA ASN A 129 5.59 19.80 -6.80
C ASN A 129 6.34 19.39 -5.51
N ASN A 130 6.23 18.16 -5.03
CA ASN A 130 6.86 17.74 -3.77
C ASN A 130 8.21 17.04 -3.97
N GLY A 131 9.11 17.66 -4.77
CA GLY A 131 10.49 17.20 -4.87
C GLY A 131 10.68 15.92 -5.67
N HIS A 132 9.93 15.76 -6.77
CA HIS A 132 10.16 14.68 -7.71
C HIS A 132 11.53 14.86 -8.39
N LYS A 133 12.46 14.05 -8.00
CA LYS A 133 13.83 14.06 -8.54
C LYS A 133 13.97 13.25 -9.85
N TYR A 134 12.83 12.72 -10.39
CA TYR A 134 12.86 11.80 -11.55
C TYR A 134 11.72 12.03 -12.52
N LEU A 135 11.98 12.86 -13.53
CA LEU A 135 11.04 13.16 -14.60
C LEU A 135 10.53 11.90 -15.33
N LEU A 136 11.42 10.95 -15.63
CA LEU A 136 11.03 9.69 -16.29
C LEU A 136 10.06 8.83 -15.47
N GLY A 137 10.25 8.77 -14.16
CA GLY A 137 9.33 8.05 -13.27
C GLY A 137 7.96 8.71 -13.17
N GLU A 138 7.90 10.03 -13.26
CA GLU A 138 6.66 10.81 -13.31
C GLU A 138 5.92 10.57 -14.62
N LEU A 139 6.62 10.65 -15.75
CA LEU A 139 6.05 10.37 -17.07
C LEU A 139 5.50 8.95 -17.14
N ALA A 140 6.23 7.96 -16.64
CA ALA A 140 5.75 6.59 -16.55
C ALA A 140 4.47 6.49 -15.69
N THR A 141 4.43 7.14 -14.53
CA THR A 141 3.24 7.15 -13.66
C THR A 141 2.05 7.83 -14.35
N GLN A 142 2.28 8.92 -15.08
CA GLN A 142 1.22 9.59 -15.86
C GLN A 142 0.69 8.68 -16.97
N ALA A 143 1.58 8.01 -17.72
CA ALA A 143 1.21 7.06 -18.77
C ALA A 143 0.39 5.89 -18.20
N HIS A 144 0.82 5.26 -17.10
CA HIS A 144 0.09 4.20 -16.42
C HIS A 144 -1.30 4.67 -15.98
N THR A 145 -1.37 5.85 -15.37
CA THR A 145 -2.62 6.40 -14.84
C THR A 145 -3.59 6.75 -15.98
N LEU A 146 -3.10 7.36 -17.04
CA LEU A 146 -3.91 7.70 -18.23
C LEU A 146 -4.46 6.42 -18.89
N THR A 147 -3.59 5.44 -19.14
CA THR A 147 -3.98 4.15 -19.75
C THR A 147 -5.04 3.45 -18.88
N PHE A 148 -4.84 3.39 -17.57
CA PHE A 148 -5.83 2.81 -16.67
C PHE A 148 -7.15 3.56 -16.71
N ASN A 149 -7.14 4.89 -16.62
CA ASN A 149 -8.36 5.69 -16.65
C ASN A 149 -9.16 5.49 -17.94
N LEU A 150 -8.48 5.43 -19.10
CA LEU A 150 -9.13 5.19 -20.40
C LEU A 150 -9.74 3.78 -20.48
N LEU A 151 -9.00 2.75 -20.05
CA LEU A 151 -9.45 1.37 -20.17
C LEU A 151 -10.53 0.98 -19.16
N TYR A 152 -10.53 1.57 -17.97
CA TYR A 152 -11.43 1.18 -16.86
C TYR A 152 -12.46 2.26 -16.49
N GLY A 153 -12.54 3.37 -17.23
CA GLY A 153 -13.52 4.44 -16.99
C GLY A 153 -13.32 5.16 -15.66
N GLN A 154 -12.10 5.19 -15.15
CA GLN A 154 -11.77 5.80 -13.86
C GLN A 154 -11.24 7.25 -14.03
N LYS A 155 -11.04 7.95 -12.90
CA LYS A 155 -10.48 9.31 -12.85
C LYS A 155 -9.37 9.41 -11.80
N LEU A 156 -8.50 8.40 -11.74
CA LEU A 156 -7.36 8.40 -10.84
C LEU A 156 -6.35 9.50 -11.21
N LYS A 157 -5.63 9.99 -10.19
CA LYS A 157 -4.52 10.94 -10.37
C LYS A 157 -3.14 10.28 -10.26
N ASP A 158 -3.06 9.10 -9.61
CA ASP A 158 -1.81 8.35 -9.44
C ASP A 158 -2.13 6.88 -9.10
N ILE A 159 -2.00 5.99 -10.07
CA ILE A 159 -2.25 4.55 -9.87
C ILE A 159 -1.14 3.85 -9.10
N ASN A 160 0.09 4.40 -9.16
CA ASN A 160 1.30 3.80 -8.60
C ASN A 160 1.55 4.20 -7.13
N ALA A 161 0.75 5.11 -6.55
CA ALA A 161 0.91 5.44 -5.14
C ALA A 161 0.58 4.24 -4.26
N ALA A 162 1.44 3.95 -3.28
CA ALA A 162 1.24 2.82 -2.36
C ALA A 162 0.00 3.00 -1.47
N TYR A 163 -0.36 4.22 -1.12
CA TYR A 163 -1.51 4.50 -0.25
C TYR A 163 -2.82 4.15 -0.92
N LYS A 164 -3.34 2.97 -0.57
CA LYS A 164 -4.64 2.46 -0.97
C LYS A 164 -5.45 2.10 0.27
N VAL A 165 -6.65 2.63 0.36
CA VAL A 165 -7.60 2.40 1.45
C VAL A 165 -8.88 1.86 0.86
N PHE A 166 -9.25 0.63 1.23
CA PHE A 166 -10.44 -0.04 0.73
C PHE A 166 -10.97 -1.02 1.78
N LYS A 167 -12.24 -1.38 1.68
CA LYS A 167 -12.79 -2.48 2.48
C LYS A 167 -12.40 -3.82 1.87
N LEU A 168 -11.99 -4.77 2.69
CA LEU A 168 -11.61 -6.10 2.19
C LEU A 168 -12.74 -6.75 1.38
N SER A 169 -14.00 -6.53 1.76
CA SER A 169 -15.19 -7.00 1.03
C SER A 169 -15.28 -6.50 -0.39
N MET A 170 -14.66 -5.37 -0.74
CA MET A 170 -14.66 -4.81 -2.10
C MET A 170 -13.88 -5.67 -3.11
N LEU A 171 -13.03 -6.56 -2.64
CA LEU A 171 -12.37 -7.54 -3.50
C LEU A 171 -13.27 -8.75 -3.84
N HIS A 172 -14.47 -8.85 -3.26
CA HIS A 172 -15.45 -9.92 -3.50
C HIS A 172 -14.86 -11.34 -3.37
N GLY A 173 -13.88 -11.52 -2.50
CA GLY A 173 -13.17 -12.80 -2.33
C GLY A 173 -12.10 -13.08 -3.38
N GLU A 174 -11.90 -12.18 -4.35
CA GLU A 174 -10.86 -12.34 -5.35
C GLU A 174 -9.45 -12.28 -4.74
N ARG A 175 -8.59 -13.21 -5.17
CA ARG A 175 -7.18 -13.20 -4.79
C ARG A 175 -6.37 -12.25 -5.67
N LEU A 176 -5.49 -11.48 -5.04
CA LEU A 176 -4.42 -10.79 -5.75
C LEU A 176 -3.39 -11.82 -6.22
N ARG A 177 -2.81 -11.65 -7.41
CA ARG A 177 -1.92 -12.64 -8.06
C ARG A 177 -0.52 -12.11 -8.33
N GLN A 178 -0.38 -10.78 -8.47
CA GLN A 178 0.91 -10.18 -8.81
C GLN A 178 1.86 -10.21 -7.61
N ASP A 179 3.10 -10.61 -7.85
CA ASP A 179 4.14 -10.70 -6.81
C ASP A 179 4.95 -9.39 -6.70
N GLY A 180 5.03 -8.62 -7.79
CA GLY A 180 5.87 -7.44 -7.92
C GLY A 180 5.12 -6.11 -7.70
N TRP A 181 5.56 -5.11 -8.45
CA TRP A 181 5.00 -3.75 -8.44
C TRP A 181 3.65 -3.66 -9.14
N GLU A 182 3.30 -4.65 -9.95
CA GLU A 182 2.01 -4.78 -10.63
C GLU A 182 0.86 -4.96 -9.63
N LEU A 183 1.14 -5.24 -8.36
CA LEU A 183 0.15 -5.27 -7.29
C LEU A 183 -0.65 -3.97 -7.20
N ASP A 184 0.03 -2.83 -7.31
CA ASP A 184 -0.63 -1.53 -7.18
C ASP A 184 -1.72 -1.31 -8.23
N PRO A 185 -1.48 -1.52 -9.54
CA PRO A 185 -2.53 -1.52 -10.54
C PRO A 185 -3.48 -2.73 -10.43
N GLU A 186 -3.05 -3.90 -9.94
CA GLU A 186 -3.95 -5.04 -9.76
C GLU A 186 -5.10 -4.73 -8.81
N ILE A 187 -4.81 -4.09 -7.68
CA ILE A 187 -5.86 -3.66 -6.75
C ILE A 187 -6.82 -2.69 -7.43
N ALA A 188 -6.30 -1.71 -8.20
CA ALA A 188 -7.12 -0.76 -8.93
C ALA A 188 -8.03 -1.44 -9.98
N VAL A 189 -7.47 -2.39 -10.74
CA VAL A 189 -8.19 -3.17 -11.75
C VAL A 189 -9.33 -3.96 -11.12
N LYS A 190 -9.05 -4.73 -10.06
CA LYS A 190 -10.07 -5.54 -9.39
C LYS A 190 -11.19 -4.69 -8.80
N LEU A 191 -10.87 -3.62 -8.10
CA LEU A 191 -11.86 -2.70 -7.56
C LEU A 191 -12.72 -2.09 -8.68
N SER A 192 -12.12 -1.72 -9.82
CA SER A 192 -12.85 -1.15 -10.96
C SER A 192 -13.75 -2.18 -11.64
N LYS A 193 -13.27 -3.42 -11.84
CA LYS A 193 -14.06 -4.53 -12.39
C LYS A 193 -15.24 -4.90 -11.48
N ASN A 194 -15.07 -4.76 -10.17
CA ASN A 194 -16.13 -4.96 -9.17
C ASN A 194 -17.11 -3.76 -9.06
N GLY A 195 -17.01 -2.79 -9.98
CA GLY A 195 -17.96 -1.67 -10.09
C GLY A 195 -17.69 -0.49 -9.15
N TYR A 196 -16.55 -0.45 -8.48
CA TYR A 196 -16.23 0.66 -7.58
C TYR A 196 -15.61 1.85 -8.30
N ALA A 197 -16.07 3.05 -7.98
CA ALA A 197 -15.46 4.30 -8.42
C ALA A 197 -14.40 4.74 -7.41
N ILE A 198 -13.12 4.72 -7.81
CA ILE A 198 -11.99 4.99 -6.92
C ILE A 198 -11.79 6.50 -6.76
N ARG A 199 -11.76 6.99 -5.52
CA ARG A 199 -11.48 8.40 -5.21
C ARG A 199 -10.00 8.65 -5.07
N SER A 200 -9.53 9.79 -5.60
CA SER A 200 -8.14 10.25 -5.44
C SER A 200 -8.06 11.34 -4.37
N ILE A 201 -7.20 11.14 -3.36
CA ILE A 201 -6.96 12.10 -2.28
C ILE A 201 -5.49 12.52 -2.27
N SER A 202 -5.22 13.83 -2.18
CA SER A 202 -3.85 14.34 -2.08
C SER A 202 -3.19 13.85 -0.79
N ILE A 203 -1.99 13.30 -0.91
CA ILE A 203 -1.18 12.82 0.20
C ILE A 203 0.18 13.51 0.24
N ARG A 204 0.77 13.57 1.42
CA ARG A 204 2.17 13.97 1.58
C ARG A 204 3.07 12.85 1.12
N TYR A 205 4.14 13.22 0.44
CA TYR A 205 5.12 12.29 -0.10
C TYR A 205 6.52 12.91 -0.10
N LYS A 206 7.51 12.14 0.34
CA LYS A 206 8.91 12.50 0.31
C LYS A 206 9.69 11.41 -0.42
N GLY A 207 9.81 11.57 -1.74
CA GLY A 207 10.49 10.57 -2.57
C GLY A 207 11.98 10.43 -2.25
N ARG A 208 12.47 9.19 -2.29
CA ARG A 208 13.88 8.83 -2.15
C ARG A 208 14.59 8.85 -3.50
N THR A 209 15.88 9.15 -3.49
CA THR A 209 16.78 8.99 -4.64
C THR A 209 17.20 7.51 -4.80
N PHE A 210 17.84 7.16 -5.94
CA PHE A 210 18.41 5.81 -6.11
C PHE A 210 19.51 5.53 -5.08
N SER A 211 20.32 6.54 -4.72
CA SER A 211 21.31 6.43 -3.64
C SER A 211 20.67 6.25 -2.26
N GLU A 212 19.43 6.66 -2.07
CA GLU A 212 18.62 6.47 -0.86
C GLU A 212 17.77 5.17 -0.90
N GLY A 213 17.95 4.30 -1.91
CA GLY A 213 17.33 2.98 -1.97
C GLY A 213 16.06 2.87 -2.79
N LYS A 214 15.80 3.74 -3.77
CA LYS A 214 14.67 3.59 -4.71
C LYS A 214 14.84 2.31 -5.53
N LYS A 215 13.80 1.46 -5.54
CA LYS A 215 13.88 0.08 -6.07
C LYS A 215 13.27 -0.11 -7.46
N ILE A 216 12.38 0.79 -7.94
CA ILE A 216 11.67 0.63 -9.22
C ILE A 216 12.53 1.18 -10.36
N GLY A 217 12.90 0.31 -11.32
CA GLY A 217 13.58 0.66 -12.56
C GLY A 217 12.65 0.66 -13.78
N VAL A 218 13.23 0.87 -14.97
CA VAL A 218 12.50 0.94 -16.26
C VAL A 218 11.73 -0.35 -16.55
N SER A 219 12.31 -1.52 -16.28
CA SER A 219 11.64 -2.82 -16.50
C SER A 219 10.37 -2.97 -15.67
N GLY A 220 10.37 -2.50 -14.42
CA GLY A 220 9.18 -2.47 -13.59
C GLY A 220 8.07 -1.57 -14.15
N ALA A 221 8.44 -0.42 -14.72
CA ALA A 221 7.46 0.47 -15.34
C ALA A 221 6.80 -0.18 -16.57
N VAL A 222 7.56 -0.87 -17.42
CA VAL A 222 7.02 -1.59 -18.59
C VAL A 222 6.09 -2.73 -18.13
N GLY A 223 6.47 -3.47 -17.07
CA GLY A 223 5.65 -4.55 -16.50
C GLY A 223 4.28 -4.04 -16.00
N ILE A 224 4.26 -2.91 -15.31
CA ILE A 224 3.04 -2.25 -14.84
C ILE A 224 2.11 -1.91 -16.02
N LEU A 225 2.63 -1.28 -17.07
CA LEU A 225 1.84 -0.90 -18.24
C LEU A 225 1.26 -2.14 -18.94
N ALA A 226 2.10 -3.14 -19.17
CA ALA A 226 1.69 -4.40 -19.79
C ALA A 226 0.59 -5.10 -18.96
N TYR A 227 0.71 -5.10 -17.62
CA TYR A 227 -0.32 -5.65 -16.74
C TYR A 227 -1.64 -4.90 -16.90
N ILE A 228 -1.66 -3.57 -16.85
CA ILE A 228 -2.89 -2.76 -16.96
C ILE A 228 -3.64 -3.10 -18.26
N ILE A 229 -2.92 -3.21 -19.39
CA ILE A 229 -3.52 -3.55 -20.69
C ILE A 229 -4.00 -4.99 -20.71
N LYS A 230 -3.14 -5.96 -20.34
CA LYS A 230 -3.48 -7.38 -20.34
C LYS A 230 -4.68 -7.68 -19.46
N ALA A 231 -4.74 -7.14 -18.26
CA ALA A 231 -5.83 -7.36 -17.31
C ALA A 231 -7.18 -6.83 -17.79
N ARG A 232 -7.22 -5.93 -18.78
CA ARG A 232 -8.48 -5.46 -19.40
C ARG A 232 -9.12 -6.51 -20.28
N PHE A 233 -8.31 -7.27 -21.02
CA PHE A 233 -8.76 -8.12 -22.11
C PHE A 233 -8.67 -9.63 -21.81
N PHE A 234 -7.86 -10.05 -20.82
CA PHE A 234 -7.52 -11.45 -20.61
C PHE A 234 -7.69 -11.96 -19.16
N ASP A 235 -8.10 -11.09 -18.21
CA ASP A 235 -8.41 -11.48 -16.81
C ASP A 235 -9.91 -11.46 -16.51
#